data_0960314fd2c8afa81122fd54fbd5e6cf
#
_entry.id   0960314fd2c8afa81122fd54fbd5e6cf
#
_cell.length_a   1.000
_cell.length_b   1.000
_cell.length_c   1.000
_cell.angle_alpha   90.00
_cell.angle_beta   90.00
_cell.angle_gamma   90.00
#
_symmetry.space_group_name_H-M   'P 1'
#
loop_
_entity.id
_entity.type
_entity.pdbx_description
1 polymer ?
#
loop_
_entity_poly.entity_id
_entity_poly.type
_entity_poly.pdbx_seq_one_letter_code
_entity_poly.pdbx_strand_id
1 'polypeptide(L)'
;MDDLKNGALYIGTIPSSMDNNRCSVALEDDGSVTFYIYAPNANKVEVAGMGGYFSSERIQLKPDMQGGFSANIKDFHWAMHYYFWYVDDVCITNPHAAISYGCFAAINTFEVPKEGEDFYFVRDVPHGTVSLCKYTSQVNGHIKESYVYTPPGYESGDVRYPV
;
A
#
# COMPACT_ATOMS: atom_id res chain seq x y z
N MET A 1 16.97 2.93 -10.68
CA MET A 1 16.94 2.03 -9.50
C MET A 1 15.96 2.50 -8.43
N ASP A 2 15.54 3.77 -8.48
CA ASP A 2 14.59 4.34 -7.51
C ASP A 2 13.14 3.91 -7.71
N ASP A 3 12.77 3.48 -8.92
CA ASP A 3 11.41 3.02 -9.23
C ASP A 3 11.01 1.69 -8.55
N LEU A 4 11.98 0.93 -8.08
CA LEU A 4 11.73 -0.35 -7.40
C LEU A 4 11.37 -0.19 -5.92
N LYS A 5 11.79 0.89 -5.27
CA LYS A 5 11.43 1.18 -3.88
C LYS A 5 9.94 1.52 -3.71
N ASN A 6 9.28 1.91 -4.81
CA ASN A 6 7.84 2.23 -4.84
C ASN A 6 7.03 1.22 -5.66
N GLY A 7 7.62 0.12 -6.08
CA GLY A 7 7.12 -0.69 -7.19
C GLY A 7 6.59 -2.06 -6.86
N ALA A 8 6.26 -2.36 -5.65
CA ALA A 8 5.52 -3.58 -5.41
C ALA A 8 4.14 -3.46 -6.05
N LEU A 9 3.85 -4.36 -6.96
CA LEU A 9 2.58 -4.37 -7.68
C LEU A 9 1.53 -4.98 -6.77
N TYR A 10 0.80 -4.13 -6.07
CA TYR A 10 -0.28 -4.58 -5.23
C TYR A 10 -1.56 -4.68 -6.05
N ILE A 11 -2.18 -5.86 -6.05
CA ILE A 11 -3.54 -6.00 -6.58
C ILE A 11 -4.45 -5.11 -5.73
N GLY A 12 -5.12 -4.17 -6.39
CA GLY A 12 -5.97 -3.20 -5.72
C GLY A 12 -5.25 -1.97 -5.15
N THR A 13 -3.96 -1.80 -5.41
CA THR A 13 -3.25 -0.56 -5.11
C THR A 13 -3.40 0.42 -6.26
N ILE A 14 -3.78 1.64 -5.95
CA ILE A 14 -3.81 2.73 -6.90
C ILE A 14 -2.54 3.55 -6.70
N PRO A 15 -1.59 3.54 -7.66
CA PRO A 15 -0.41 4.37 -7.57
C PRO A 15 -0.81 5.85 -7.55
N SER A 16 -0.18 6.62 -6.70
CA SER A 16 -0.29 8.07 -6.73
C SER A 16 0.48 8.59 -7.96
N SER A 17 -0.23 8.85 -9.06
CA SER A 17 0.40 9.20 -10.33
C SER A 17 0.56 10.71 -10.55
N MET A 18 0.10 11.56 -9.64
CA MET A 18 -0.12 12.96 -9.99
C MET A 18 0.94 13.95 -9.51
N ASP A 19 1.84 13.58 -8.61
CA ASP A 19 2.87 14.52 -8.18
C ASP A 19 4.07 13.78 -7.53
N ASN A 20 5.08 13.47 -8.33
CA ASN A 20 6.31 12.82 -7.87
C ASN A 20 7.09 13.63 -6.81
N ASN A 21 6.76 14.91 -6.62
CA ASN A 21 7.38 15.76 -5.61
C ASN A 21 6.67 15.75 -4.25
N ARG A 22 5.55 15.02 -4.13
CA ARG A 22 4.74 14.95 -2.91
C ARG A 22 4.50 13.51 -2.46
N CYS A 23 5.52 12.68 -2.58
CA CYS A 23 5.46 11.34 -2.04
C CYS A 23 5.17 11.43 -0.54
N SER A 24 4.01 10.92 -0.11
CA SER A 24 3.61 11.00 1.28
C SER A 24 4.30 9.99 2.18
N VAL A 25 5.03 9.04 1.60
CA VAL A 25 5.86 8.07 2.33
C VAL A 25 7.13 7.81 1.53
N ALA A 26 8.27 7.99 2.16
CA ALA A 26 9.58 7.68 1.60
C ALA A 26 10.32 6.70 2.51
N LEU A 27 10.82 5.61 1.92
CA LEU A 27 11.77 4.72 2.58
C LEU A 27 13.17 5.31 2.39
N GLU A 28 13.81 5.65 3.50
CA GLU A 28 15.15 6.24 3.52
C GLU A 28 16.24 5.17 3.44
N ASP A 29 17.45 5.57 3.07
CA ASP A 29 18.60 4.66 2.94
C ASP A 29 19.02 4.02 4.29
N ASP A 30 18.69 4.66 5.41
CA ASP A 30 18.95 4.15 6.76
C ASP A 30 17.86 3.19 7.27
N GLY A 31 16.87 2.85 6.42
CA GLY A 31 15.74 2.01 6.76
C GLY A 31 14.62 2.69 7.54
N SER A 32 14.77 3.99 7.82
CA SER A 32 13.67 4.78 8.38
C SER A 32 12.63 5.13 7.32
N VAL A 33 11.44 5.51 7.75
CA VAL A 33 10.33 5.89 6.87
C VAL A 33 9.91 7.32 7.19
N THR A 34 9.97 8.18 6.20
CA THR A 34 9.51 9.55 6.30
C THR A 34 8.06 9.65 5.81
N PHE A 35 7.18 10.08 6.67
CA PHE A 35 5.80 10.44 6.34
C PHE A 35 5.70 11.94 6.09
N TYR A 36 4.99 12.31 5.02
CA TYR A 36 4.76 13.71 4.67
C TYR A 36 3.34 13.90 4.16
N ILE A 37 2.71 15.00 4.53
CA ILE A 37 1.44 15.44 3.97
C ILE A 37 1.40 16.97 3.90
N TYR A 38 0.86 17.49 2.80
CA TYR A 38 0.60 18.92 2.67
C TYR A 38 -0.81 19.24 3.17
N ALA A 39 -0.91 19.97 4.27
CA ALA A 39 -2.16 20.33 4.94
C ALA A 39 -2.07 21.74 5.55
N PRO A 40 -1.97 22.80 4.71
CA PRO A 40 -1.59 24.15 5.16
C PRO A 40 -2.58 24.80 6.12
N ASN A 41 -3.82 24.30 6.18
CA ASN A 41 -4.86 24.81 7.07
C ASN A 41 -5.08 23.94 8.33
N ALA A 42 -4.33 22.84 8.47
CA ALA A 42 -4.45 21.96 9.62
C ALA A 42 -3.72 22.53 10.83
N ASN A 43 -4.30 22.31 12.00
CA ASN A 43 -3.67 22.63 13.28
C ASN A 43 -2.81 21.48 13.79
N LYS A 44 -3.22 20.25 13.48
CA LYS A 44 -2.57 19.03 13.94
C LYS A 44 -2.66 17.95 12.87
N VAL A 45 -1.54 17.25 12.63
CA VAL A 45 -1.51 16.07 11.76
C VAL A 45 -0.83 14.94 12.50
N GLU A 46 -1.40 13.76 12.41
CA GLU A 46 -0.89 12.53 13.02
C GLU A 46 -0.96 11.37 12.03
N VAL A 47 -0.11 10.38 12.23
CA VAL A 47 -0.14 9.10 11.52
C VAL A 47 -0.18 7.96 12.53
N ALA A 48 -0.90 6.89 12.21
CA ALA A 48 -0.92 5.69 13.03
C ALA A 48 -1.05 4.44 12.15
N GLY A 49 -0.42 3.35 12.54
CA GLY A 49 -0.61 2.05 11.91
C GLY A 49 -1.91 1.38 12.34
N MET A 50 -2.12 0.17 11.84
CA MET A 50 -3.25 -0.69 12.25
C MET A 50 -2.93 -1.58 13.45
N GLY A 51 -1.78 -1.42 14.08
CA GLY A 51 -1.24 -2.35 15.07
C GLY A 51 -0.23 -3.34 14.45
N GLY A 52 0.24 -4.30 15.24
CA GLY A 52 1.31 -5.20 14.82
C GLY A 52 2.64 -4.46 14.71
N TYR A 53 3.30 -4.56 13.56
CA TYR A 53 4.61 -3.94 13.33
C TYR A 53 4.58 -2.41 13.20
N PHE A 54 3.42 -1.82 12.95
CA PHE A 54 3.22 -0.37 13.02
C PHE A 54 2.13 -0.06 14.04
N SER A 55 2.53 0.55 15.14
CA SER A 55 1.65 0.83 16.28
C SER A 55 0.40 1.60 15.86
N SER A 56 -0.72 1.29 16.52
CA SER A 56 -1.96 2.07 16.40
C SER A 56 -1.95 3.37 17.23
N GLU A 57 -0.89 3.61 17.99
CA GLU A 57 -0.70 4.91 18.65
C GLU A 57 -0.43 5.99 17.63
N ARG A 58 -1.07 7.14 17.82
CA ARG A 58 -0.92 8.28 16.91
C ARG A 58 0.41 8.98 17.15
N ILE A 59 1.17 9.14 16.09
CA ILE A 59 2.44 9.84 16.06
C ILE A 59 2.20 11.21 15.43
N GLN A 60 2.43 12.28 16.19
CA GLN A 60 2.25 13.64 15.72
C GLN A 60 3.37 14.04 14.77
N LEU A 61 3.00 14.62 13.63
CA LEU A 61 3.91 15.17 12.65
C LEU A 61 4.30 16.61 13.00
N LYS A 62 5.48 17.01 12.59
CA LYS A 62 5.99 18.37 12.78
C LYS A 62 5.63 19.23 11.56
N PRO A 63 5.05 20.42 11.78
CA PRO A 63 4.78 21.34 10.70
C PRO A 63 6.07 21.96 10.15
N ASP A 64 6.07 22.25 8.86
CA ASP A 64 7.05 23.11 8.20
C ASP A 64 6.48 24.51 7.93
N MET A 65 7.32 25.44 7.44
CA MET A 65 6.89 26.81 7.13
C MET A 65 6.10 26.92 5.82
N GLN A 66 5.93 25.83 5.08
CA GLN A 66 5.28 25.80 3.77
C GLN A 66 3.90 25.15 3.83
N GLY A 67 3.44 24.75 5.01
CA GLY A 67 2.17 24.07 5.24
C GLY A 67 2.22 22.56 5.10
N GLY A 68 3.41 21.99 5.07
CA GLY A 68 3.64 20.56 5.16
C GLY A 68 3.75 20.08 6.60
N PHE A 69 3.51 18.80 6.80
CA PHE A 69 3.75 18.11 8.08
C PHE A 69 4.55 16.86 7.80
N SER A 70 5.58 16.59 8.61
CA SER A 70 6.42 15.42 8.44
C SER A 70 6.80 14.74 9.76
N ALA A 71 7.05 13.43 9.67
CA ALA A 71 7.69 12.65 10.72
C ALA A 71 8.58 11.59 10.09
N ASN A 72 9.78 11.41 10.63
CA ASN A 72 10.64 10.29 10.31
C ASN A 72 10.54 9.26 11.43
N ILE A 73 10.18 8.02 11.09
CA ILE A 73 9.94 6.93 12.03
C ILE A 73 10.93 5.80 11.71
N LYS A 74 11.55 5.24 12.73
CA LYS A 74 12.56 4.18 12.63
C LYS A 74 12.00 2.82 13.03
N ASP A 75 12.83 1.81 12.83
CA ASP A 75 12.61 0.44 13.32
C ASP A 75 11.38 -0.26 12.71
N PHE A 76 11.06 0.02 11.46
CA PHE A 76 10.05 -0.74 10.74
C PHE A 76 10.55 -2.15 10.41
N HIS A 77 9.72 -3.14 10.72
CA HIS A 77 9.91 -4.50 10.26
C HIS A 77 9.67 -4.58 8.74
N TRP A 78 10.40 -5.46 8.05
CA TRP A 78 10.11 -5.76 6.66
C TRP A 78 8.69 -6.37 6.54
N ALA A 79 7.80 -5.70 5.89
CA ALA A 79 6.42 -6.10 5.63
C ALA A 79 5.70 -5.04 4.79
N MET A 80 4.49 -5.38 4.35
CA MET A 80 3.49 -4.38 3.97
C MET A 80 2.86 -3.80 5.23
N HIS A 81 2.83 -2.48 5.31
CA HIS A 81 2.24 -1.74 6.40
C HIS A 81 1.00 -0.99 5.94
N TYR A 82 -0.03 -1.01 6.79
CA TYR A 82 -1.26 -0.24 6.63
C TYR A 82 -1.27 0.89 7.64
N TYR A 83 -1.73 2.09 7.21
CA TYR A 83 -1.71 3.24 8.10
C TYR A 83 -2.83 4.24 7.78
N PHE A 84 -3.14 5.06 8.78
CA PHE A 84 -4.15 6.10 8.73
C PHE A 84 -3.52 7.46 8.96
N TRP A 85 -4.05 8.45 8.27
CA TRP A 85 -3.80 9.84 8.54
C TRP A 85 -4.92 10.42 9.40
N TYR A 86 -4.55 11.30 10.31
CA TYR A 86 -5.47 12.07 11.11
C TYR A 86 -5.12 13.55 10.95
N VAL A 87 -6.05 14.32 10.38
CA VAL A 87 -5.93 15.77 10.21
C VAL A 87 -6.99 16.40 11.08
N ASP A 88 -6.57 17.18 12.09
CA ASP A 88 -7.44 17.77 13.12
C ASP A 88 -8.43 16.74 13.70
N ASP A 89 -7.89 15.57 14.07
CA ASP A 89 -8.60 14.38 14.58
C ASP A 89 -9.50 13.64 13.58
N VAL A 90 -9.65 14.11 12.35
CA VAL A 90 -10.42 13.42 11.31
C VAL A 90 -9.53 12.39 10.63
N CYS A 91 -9.97 11.12 10.63
CA CYS A 91 -9.30 10.05 9.88
C CYS A 91 -9.55 10.23 8.38
N ILE A 92 -8.47 10.30 7.60
CA ILE A 92 -8.54 10.46 6.16
C ILE A 92 -7.68 9.44 5.44
N THR A 93 -8.00 9.18 4.17
CA THR A 93 -7.12 8.50 3.21
C THR A 93 -6.43 9.58 2.36
N ASN A 94 -5.11 9.58 2.35
CA ASN A 94 -4.34 10.51 1.53
C ASN A 94 -4.28 10.02 0.08
N PRO A 95 -4.84 10.74 -0.89
CA PRO A 95 -4.84 10.33 -2.30
C PRO A 95 -3.45 10.43 -2.96
N HIS A 96 -2.49 11.10 -2.32
CA HIS A 96 -1.10 11.21 -2.79
C HIS A 96 -0.21 10.08 -2.27
N ALA A 97 -0.76 9.08 -1.59
CA ALA A 97 -0.08 7.88 -1.14
C ALA A 97 -0.66 6.63 -1.83
N ALA A 98 0.08 5.54 -1.84
CA ALA A 98 -0.46 4.26 -2.28
C ALA A 98 -1.69 3.88 -1.44
N ILE A 99 -2.73 3.42 -2.12
CA ILE A 99 -3.98 3.00 -1.51
C ILE A 99 -4.22 1.53 -1.85
N SER A 100 -4.43 0.72 -0.84
CA SER A 100 -4.89 -0.66 -0.97
C SER A 100 -6.34 -0.77 -0.50
N TYR A 101 -7.04 -1.74 -1.05
CA TYR A 101 -8.37 -2.13 -0.59
C TYR A 101 -8.25 -3.38 0.27
N GLY A 102 -8.56 -3.23 1.52
CA GLY A 102 -8.51 -4.32 2.49
C GLY A 102 -9.18 -3.90 3.79
N CYS A 103 -9.38 -4.83 4.70
CA CYS A 103 -9.97 -4.53 6.01
C CYS A 103 -11.26 -3.69 5.93
N PHE A 104 -12.06 -3.89 4.88
CA PHE A 104 -13.35 -3.22 4.61
C PHE A 104 -13.27 -1.75 4.17
N ALA A 105 -12.08 -1.21 3.90
CA ALA A 105 -11.90 0.18 3.50
C ALA A 105 -10.75 0.36 2.50
N ALA A 106 -10.75 1.52 1.84
CA ALA A 106 -9.56 2.05 1.19
C ALA A 106 -8.60 2.57 2.28
N ILE A 107 -7.37 2.10 2.27
CA ILE A 107 -6.39 2.40 3.30
C ILE A 107 -5.03 2.69 2.68
N ASN A 108 -4.30 3.65 3.24
CA ASN A 108 -2.94 3.92 2.78
C ASN A 108 -1.99 2.79 3.19
N THR A 109 -1.04 2.51 2.30
CA THR A 109 -0.08 1.43 2.48
C THR A 109 1.32 1.84 2.03
N PHE A 110 2.31 1.20 2.61
CA PHE A 110 3.69 1.19 2.11
C PHE A 110 4.34 -0.15 2.42
N GLU A 111 5.40 -0.45 1.72
CA GLU A 111 6.19 -1.65 1.95
C GLU A 111 7.59 -1.30 2.40
N VAL A 112 8.07 -2.04 3.40
CA VAL A 112 9.49 -2.16 3.72
C VAL A 112 9.96 -3.51 3.18
N PRO A 113 10.72 -3.54 2.07
CA PRO A 113 11.12 -4.79 1.45
C PRO A 113 12.14 -5.54 2.32
N LYS A 114 12.11 -6.86 2.24
CA LYS A 114 13.13 -7.70 2.88
C LYS A 114 14.34 -7.83 1.97
N GLU A 115 15.51 -7.54 2.49
CA GLU A 115 16.76 -7.69 1.75
C GLU A 115 16.94 -9.14 1.27
N GLY A 116 17.26 -9.29 -0.02
CA GLY A 116 17.46 -10.60 -0.66
C GLY A 116 16.19 -11.35 -1.04
N GLU A 117 15.01 -10.83 -0.74
CA GLU A 117 13.73 -11.42 -1.15
C GLU A 117 13.04 -10.56 -2.21
N ASP A 118 13.30 -10.85 -3.48
CA ASP A 118 12.79 -10.11 -4.63
C ASP A 118 11.84 -10.92 -5.53
N PHE A 119 11.42 -12.11 -5.09
CA PHE A 119 10.65 -13.04 -5.91
C PHE A 119 9.28 -12.49 -6.34
N TYR A 120 8.75 -11.53 -5.60
CA TYR A 120 7.46 -10.88 -5.86
C TYR A 120 7.58 -9.56 -6.65
N PHE A 121 8.80 -9.11 -6.95
CA PHE A 121 9.02 -7.94 -7.78
C PHE A 121 8.66 -8.20 -9.24
N VAL A 122 8.11 -7.19 -9.88
CA VAL A 122 7.79 -7.26 -11.32
C VAL A 122 9.09 -7.43 -12.11
N ARG A 123 9.14 -8.45 -12.95
CA ARG A 123 10.28 -8.76 -13.82
C ARG A 123 9.80 -8.83 -15.26
N ASP A 124 10.71 -8.63 -16.21
CA ASP A 124 10.44 -8.84 -17.62
C ASP A 124 10.46 -10.36 -17.95
N VAL A 125 9.38 -11.02 -17.59
CA VAL A 125 9.14 -12.46 -17.83
C VAL A 125 7.70 -12.64 -18.28
N PRO A 126 7.34 -13.77 -18.93
CA PRO A 126 5.95 -14.05 -19.22
C PRO A 126 5.09 -14.01 -17.95
N HIS A 127 4.05 -13.19 -17.97
CA HIS A 127 3.12 -13.04 -16.87
C HIS A 127 1.83 -13.81 -17.12
N GLY A 128 1.19 -14.23 -16.04
CA GLY A 128 -0.15 -14.80 -16.07
C GLY A 128 -1.24 -13.74 -16.12
N THR A 129 -2.48 -14.18 -16.00
CA THR A 129 -3.66 -13.32 -15.99
C THR A 129 -4.32 -13.33 -14.60
N VAL A 130 -4.74 -12.17 -14.12
CA VAL A 130 -5.59 -12.04 -12.94
C VAL A 130 -7.00 -11.69 -13.40
N SER A 131 -7.94 -12.59 -13.16
CA SER A 131 -9.35 -12.41 -13.52
C SER A 131 -10.21 -12.15 -12.29
N LEU A 132 -11.09 -11.15 -12.36
CA LEU A 132 -12.13 -10.95 -11.35
C LEU A 132 -13.33 -11.85 -11.69
N CYS A 133 -13.52 -12.88 -10.91
CA CYS A 133 -14.63 -13.85 -11.07
C CYS A 133 -15.76 -13.51 -10.10
N LYS A 134 -17.00 -13.43 -10.63
CA LYS A 134 -18.20 -13.27 -9.81
C LYS A 134 -18.97 -14.59 -9.80
N TYR A 135 -19.42 -15.00 -8.62
CA TYR A 135 -20.20 -16.23 -8.45
C TYR A 135 -21.21 -16.08 -7.32
N THR A 136 -22.27 -16.90 -7.39
CA THR A 136 -23.23 -16.98 -6.28
C THR A 136 -22.76 -18.02 -5.28
N SER A 137 -22.55 -17.60 -4.05
CA SER A 137 -22.18 -18.50 -2.96
C SER A 137 -23.36 -19.40 -2.59
N GLN A 138 -23.15 -20.71 -2.65
CA GLN A 138 -24.17 -21.69 -2.22
C GLN A 138 -24.41 -21.69 -0.72
N VAL A 139 -23.48 -21.14 0.07
CA VAL A 139 -23.58 -21.11 1.54
C VAL A 139 -24.53 -20.03 2.02
N ASN A 140 -24.50 -18.85 1.41
CA ASN A 140 -25.28 -17.69 1.91
C ASN A 140 -26.13 -17.01 0.83
N GLY A 141 -26.15 -17.51 -0.41
CA GLY A 141 -26.96 -16.98 -1.50
C GLY A 141 -26.50 -15.63 -2.05
N HIS A 142 -25.40 -15.06 -1.55
CA HIS A 142 -24.92 -13.76 -1.99
C HIS A 142 -23.91 -13.88 -3.14
N ILE A 143 -23.90 -12.86 -4.01
CA ILE A 143 -22.85 -12.72 -5.02
C ILE A 143 -21.52 -12.43 -4.31
N LYS A 144 -20.51 -13.20 -4.65
CA LYS A 144 -19.12 -13.06 -4.20
C LYS A 144 -18.23 -12.74 -5.37
N GLU A 145 -17.09 -12.16 -5.05
CA GLU A 145 -16.01 -11.89 -5.99
C GLU A 145 -14.73 -12.58 -5.52
N SER A 146 -13.95 -13.08 -6.47
CA SER A 146 -12.61 -13.62 -6.22
C SER A 146 -11.68 -13.23 -7.35
N TYR A 147 -10.44 -12.95 -7.01
CA TYR A 147 -9.36 -12.83 -8.00
C TYR A 147 -8.77 -14.22 -8.23
N VAL A 148 -8.73 -14.62 -9.49
CA VAL A 148 -8.15 -15.90 -9.91
C VAL A 148 -6.93 -15.61 -10.76
N TYR A 149 -5.77 -16.05 -10.32
CA TYR A 149 -4.54 -16.02 -11.13
C TYR A 149 -4.44 -17.29 -11.96
N THR A 150 -4.21 -17.12 -13.25
CA THR A 150 -3.85 -18.20 -14.16
C THR A 150 -2.44 -17.98 -14.69
N PRO A 151 -1.55 -18.99 -14.67
CA PRO A 151 -0.17 -18.84 -15.12
C PRO A 151 -0.07 -18.58 -16.63
N PRO A 152 1.09 -18.13 -17.12
CA PRO A 152 1.30 -17.93 -18.57
C PRO A 152 0.98 -19.19 -19.37
N GLY A 153 0.23 -19.03 -20.47
CA GLY A 153 -0.15 -20.14 -21.35
C GLY A 153 -1.31 -21.00 -20.85
N TYR A 154 -1.93 -20.66 -19.73
CA TYR A 154 -3.05 -21.41 -19.16
C TYR A 154 -4.19 -21.65 -20.16
N GLU A 155 -4.60 -20.59 -20.88
CA GLU A 155 -5.73 -20.64 -21.82
C GLU A 155 -5.45 -21.47 -23.09
N SER A 156 -4.19 -21.72 -23.40
CA SER A 156 -3.75 -22.44 -24.60
C SER A 156 -3.23 -23.85 -24.32
N GLY A 157 -3.22 -24.28 -23.06
CA GLY A 157 -2.63 -25.54 -22.62
C GLY A 157 -3.65 -26.55 -22.11
N ASP A 158 -3.30 -27.81 -22.16
CA ASP A 158 -4.09 -28.93 -21.59
C ASP A 158 -3.59 -29.34 -20.19
N VAL A 159 -2.67 -28.57 -19.62
CA VAL A 159 -2.08 -28.85 -18.30
C VAL A 159 -3.07 -28.55 -17.20
N ARG A 160 -3.24 -29.48 -16.26
CA ARG A 160 -4.02 -29.25 -15.04
C ARG A 160 -3.10 -28.67 -13.96
N TYR A 161 -3.53 -27.57 -13.39
CA TYR A 161 -2.83 -26.91 -12.29
C TYR A 161 -3.50 -27.23 -10.96
N PRO A 162 -2.74 -27.31 -9.85
CA PRO A 162 -3.34 -27.42 -8.52
C PRO A 162 -4.11 -26.15 -8.16
N VAL A 163 -5.18 -26.32 -7.40
CA VAL A 163 -6.03 -25.24 -6.89
C VAL A 163 -5.90 -25.18 -5.38
#